data_ca3aa4a93f2f34edeaca7c86db9ba9d1
#
_entry.id   ca3aa4a93f2f34edeaca7c86db9ba9d1
#
_cell.length_a   1.000
_cell.length_b   1.000
_cell.length_c   1.000
_cell.angle_alpha   90.00
_cell.angle_beta   90.00
_cell.angle_gamma   90.00
#
_symmetry.space_group_name_H-M   'P 1'
#
loop_
_entity.id
_entity.type
_entity.pdbx_description
1 polymer ?
#
loop_
_entity_poly.entity_id
_entity_poly.type
_entity_poly.pdbx_seq_one_letter_code
_entity_poly.pdbx_strand_id
1 'polypeptide(L)'
;MATVIRGSDNFDTAVTGVLLSGEVRSEGSTGTGSAVDMASLSLNLTGFAGKRLIAQGSTGITETENTANASILRLHLNNGSSTIVISALRSGVPHGGDFGGNSVDPYTVDCVYIIPSSHATTCTLKLNGGLDAGTFRYGNQNNYSHFDGENAGCCLTYFVI
;
A
#
# COMPACT_ATOMS: atom_id res chain seq x y z
N MET A 1 -20.19 -27.38 11.11
CA MET A 1 -21.15 -26.28 11.38
C MET A 1 -20.65 -25.06 10.66
N ALA A 2 -21.38 -24.52 9.69
CA ALA A 2 -20.98 -23.35 8.93
C ALA A 2 -21.34 -22.10 9.75
N THR A 3 -20.38 -21.24 10.05
CA THR A 3 -20.61 -19.95 10.70
C THR A 3 -21.05 -18.96 9.64
N VAL A 4 -22.27 -18.44 9.77
CA VAL A 4 -22.80 -17.38 8.89
C VAL A 4 -22.43 -16.03 9.52
N ILE A 5 -21.56 -15.28 8.89
CA ILE A 5 -21.25 -13.90 9.29
C ILE A 5 -22.39 -13.01 8.81
N ARG A 6 -23.08 -12.33 9.72
CA ARG A 6 -24.11 -11.35 9.40
C ARG A 6 -23.51 -9.96 9.45
N GLY A 7 -24.00 -9.04 8.63
CA GLY A 7 -23.45 -7.68 8.51
C GLY A 7 -23.55 -6.79 9.76
N SER A 8 -24.19 -7.28 10.84
CA SER A 8 -24.22 -6.67 12.16
C SER A 8 -23.20 -7.25 13.13
N ASP A 9 -22.50 -8.32 12.72
CA ASP A 9 -21.50 -8.95 13.57
C ASP A 9 -20.24 -8.11 13.55
N ASN A 10 -19.72 -7.78 14.72
CA ASN A 10 -18.46 -7.07 14.83
C ASN A 10 -17.38 -7.93 14.18
N PHE A 11 -16.73 -7.43 13.13
CA PHE A 11 -15.75 -8.19 12.37
C PHE A 11 -14.62 -8.73 13.26
N ASP A 12 -14.31 -8.00 14.34
CA ASP A 12 -13.31 -8.37 15.33
C ASP A 12 -13.66 -9.63 16.15
N THR A 13 -14.93 -9.94 16.26
CA THR A 13 -15.39 -11.14 16.98
C THR A 13 -15.64 -12.35 16.08
N ALA A 14 -15.80 -12.12 14.77
CA ALA A 14 -16.04 -13.17 13.78
C ALA A 14 -14.74 -13.78 13.23
N VAL A 15 -13.64 -13.05 13.25
CA VAL A 15 -12.31 -13.51 12.82
C VAL A 15 -11.52 -13.94 14.04
N THR A 16 -11.75 -15.17 14.48
CA THR A 16 -10.93 -15.80 15.53
C THR A 16 -9.49 -15.90 15.02
N GLY A 17 -8.57 -15.19 15.63
CA GLY A 17 -7.14 -15.26 15.31
C GLY A 17 -6.48 -13.95 14.91
N VAL A 18 -7.21 -12.85 14.72
CA VAL A 18 -6.58 -11.52 14.53
C VAL A 18 -6.02 -11.04 15.87
N LEU A 19 -4.71 -10.83 15.91
CA LEU A 19 -3.98 -10.38 17.09
C LEU A 19 -3.75 -8.88 17.08
N LEU A 20 -3.62 -8.29 15.89
CA LEU A 20 -3.39 -6.87 15.67
C LEU A 20 -3.88 -6.49 14.27
N SER A 21 -4.47 -5.31 14.12
CA SER A 21 -4.88 -4.79 12.83
C SER A 21 -4.80 -3.27 12.78
N GLY A 22 -4.78 -2.70 11.59
CA GLY A 22 -4.84 -1.26 11.39
C GLY A 22 -4.97 -0.87 9.93
N GLU A 23 -5.40 0.37 9.72
CA GLU A 23 -5.56 0.99 8.41
C GLU A 23 -5.12 2.45 8.48
N VAL A 24 -4.56 2.94 7.40
CA VAL A 24 -4.37 4.37 7.13
C VAL A 24 -4.75 4.69 5.71
N ARG A 25 -5.34 5.86 5.52
CA ARG A 25 -5.56 6.48 4.22
C ARG A 25 -4.82 7.81 4.18
N SER A 26 -4.11 8.06 3.11
CA SER A 26 -3.39 9.30 2.88
C SER A 26 -3.86 9.98 1.59
N GLU A 27 -3.83 11.29 1.60
CA GLU A 27 -4.10 12.09 0.39
C GLU A 27 -2.99 11.89 -0.64
N GLY A 28 -3.30 12.23 -1.89
CA GLY A 28 -2.34 12.17 -2.98
C GLY A 28 -1.29 13.27 -2.92
N SER A 29 -0.18 13.03 -3.58
CA SER A 29 0.94 13.96 -3.70
C SER A 29 1.70 13.74 -5.01
N THR A 30 2.74 14.54 -5.23
CA THR A 30 3.65 14.41 -6.37
C THR A 30 4.96 13.83 -5.89
N GLY A 31 5.53 12.91 -6.67
CA GLY A 31 6.81 12.30 -6.40
C GLY A 31 7.73 12.31 -7.62
N THR A 32 8.98 11.97 -7.41
CA THR A 32 10.00 11.84 -8.46
C THR A 32 10.77 10.54 -8.26
N GLY A 33 10.90 9.75 -9.31
CA GLY A 33 11.57 8.46 -9.26
C GLY A 33 10.80 7.39 -8.47
N SER A 34 11.48 6.36 -8.03
CA SER A 34 10.89 5.09 -7.57
C SER A 34 10.82 4.90 -6.04
N ALA A 35 11.03 5.92 -5.24
CA ALA A 35 11.27 5.79 -3.80
C ALA A 35 10.48 6.78 -2.93
N VAL A 36 9.23 7.04 -3.27
CA VAL A 36 8.36 7.91 -2.46
C VAL A 36 7.53 7.08 -1.49
N ASP A 37 7.51 7.46 -0.21
CA ASP A 37 6.61 6.89 0.79
C ASP A 37 5.22 7.52 0.63
N MET A 38 4.24 6.72 0.23
CA MET A 38 2.88 7.17 -0.09
C MET A 38 1.94 7.07 1.09
N ALA A 39 2.14 6.07 1.94
CA ALA A 39 1.40 5.87 3.19
C ALA A 39 2.29 5.15 4.21
N SER A 40 2.04 5.39 5.50
CA SER A 40 2.78 4.71 6.56
C SER A 40 1.92 4.47 7.81
N LEU A 41 2.14 3.33 8.45
CA LEU A 41 1.51 2.91 9.70
C LEU A 41 2.56 2.45 10.71
N SER A 42 2.43 2.91 11.95
CA SER A 42 3.22 2.38 13.06
C SER A 42 2.58 1.12 13.63
N LEU A 43 3.36 0.06 13.77
CA LEU A 43 2.95 -1.24 14.28
C LEU A 43 3.79 -1.59 15.50
N ASN A 44 3.14 -2.02 16.58
CA ASN A 44 3.86 -2.65 17.67
C ASN A 44 3.81 -4.18 17.49
N LEU A 45 4.88 -4.75 16.96
CA LEU A 45 5.02 -6.18 16.69
C LEU A 45 5.77 -6.92 17.81
N THR A 46 5.96 -6.29 18.97
CA THR A 46 6.61 -6.92 20.13
C THR A 46 5.87 -8.20 20.53
N GLY A 47 6.60 -9.32 20.56
CA GLY A 47 6.03 -10.62 20.89
C GLY A 47 5.38 -11.38 19.73
N PHE A 48 5.38 -10.80 18.51
CA PHE A 48 4.77 -11.44 17.34
C PHE A 48 5.78 -12.13 16.40
N ALA A 49 7.00 -12.41 16.86
CA ALA A 49 7.96 -13.21 16.08
C ALA A 49 7.33 -14.56 15.66
N GLY A 50 7.48 -14.91 14.38
CA GLY A 50 6.91 -16.15 13.82
C GLY A 50 5.42 -16.09 13.46
N LYS A 51 4.72 -15.00 13.81
CA LYS A 51 3.34 -14.75 13.40
C LYS A 51 3.28 -14.26 11.95
N ARG A 52 2.09 -14.32 11.36
CA ARG A 52 1.87 -13.85 10.00
C ARG A 52 1.37 -12.42 10.00
N LEU A 53 2.09 -11.56 9.29
CA LEU A 53 1.65 -10.23 8.89
C LEU A 53 1.01 -10.35 7.50
N ILE A 54 -0.26 -10.03 7.43
CA ILE A 54 -1.00 -9.87 6.16
C ILE A 54 -1.11 -8.36 5.95
N ALA A 55 -0.61 -7.87 4.82
CA ALA A 55 -0.65 -6.45 4.52
C ALA A 55 -1.08 -6.21 3.07
N GLN A 56 -1.78 -5.12 2.85
CA GLN A 56 -2.20 -4.65 1.54
C GLN A 56 -2.02 -3.15 1.44
N GLY A 57 -1.46 -2.70 0.32
CA GLY A 57 -1.36 -1.30 -0.05
C GLY A 57 -1.94 -1.05 -1.43
N SER A 58 -2.69 0.03 -1.60
CA SER A 58 -3.25 0.43 -2.88
C SER A 58 -3.09 1.92 -3.12
N THR A 59 -2.92 2.30 -4.38
CA THR A 59 -2.81 3.69 -4.84
C THR A 59 -3.10 3.80 -6.32
N GLY A 60 -3.51 4.98 -6.78
CA GLY A 60 -3.43 5.34 -8.19
C GLY A 60 -2.08 6.01 -8.48
N ILE A 61 -1.46 5.71 -9.60
CA ILE A 61 -0.27 6.41 -10.08
C ILE A 61 -0.58 7.00 -11.45
N THR A 62 -0.25 8.27 -11.63
CA THR A 62 -0.39 8.99 -12.89
C THR A 62 0.97 9.56 -13.27
N GLU A 63 1.45 9.21 -14.45
CA GLU A 63 2.62 9.84 -15.02
C GLU A 63 2.29 11.27 -15.47
N THR A 64 3.18 12.22 -15.19
CA THR A 64 3.02 13.63 -15.60
C THR A 64 3.80 13.96 -16.87
N GLU A 65 4.68 13.09 -17.28
CA GLU A 65 5.52 13.22 -18.47
C GLU A 65 5.17 12.14 -19.48
N ASN A 66 5.17 12.49 -20.75
CA ASN A 66 4.83 11.58 -21.84
C ASN A 66 5.98 10.61 -22.17
N THR A 67 6.47 9.90 -21.16
CA THR A 67 7.59 8.96 -21.28
C THR A 67 7.17 7.57 -20.82
N ALA A 68 7.66 6.54 -21.47
CA ALA A 68 7.36 5.16 -21.12
C ALA A 68 8.18 4.74 -19.88
N ASN A 69 7.58 4.84 -18.71
CA ASN A 69 8.20 4.46 -17.44
C ASN A 69 7.46 3.29 -16.80
N ALA A 70 8.18 2.39 -16.16
CA ALA A 70 7.56 1.35 -15.37
C ALA A 70 7.17 1.88 -13.99
N SER A 71 5.97 1.54 -13.55
CA SER A 71 5.52 1.81 -12.18
C SER A 71 6.01 0.74 -11.23
N ILE A 72 6.41 1.16 -10.05
CA ILE A 72 6.88 0.28 -8.97
C ILE A 72 6.06 0.59 -7.71
N LEU A 73 5.55 -0.46 -7.07
CA LEU A 73 4.88 -0.37 -5.78
C LEU A 73 5.44 -1.43 -4.84
N ARG A 74 5.71 -1.07 -3.59
CA ARG A 74 6.33 -1.95 -2.60
C ARG A 74 5.67 -1.80 -1.24
N LEU A 75 5.65 -2.89 -0.48
CA LEU A 75 5.43 -2.86 0.96
C LEU A 75 6.78 -3.01 1.68
N HIS A 76 7.08 -2.05 2.52
CA HIS A 76 8.29 -2.04 3.34
C HIS A 76 7.92 -2.22 4.81
N LEU A 77 8.68 -3.03 5.53
CA LEU A 77 8.64 -3.10 6.99
C LEU A 77 9.98 -2.61 7.55
N ASN A 78 9.94 -1.52 8.33
CA ASN A 78 11.11 -0.85 8.89
C ASN A 78 11.06 -0.90 10.41
N ASN A 79 12.12 -1.39 11.07
CA ASN A 79 12.25 -1.45 12.52
C ASN A 79 13.08 -0.31 13.13
N GLY A 80 13.35 0.75 12.35
CA GLY A 80 14.22 1.85 12.74
C GLY A 80 15.70 1.65 12.42
N SER A 81 16.17 0.40 12.38
CA SER A 81 17.57 0.06 12.05
C SER A 81 17.72 -0.57 10.67
N SER A 82 16.72 -1.27 10.21
CA SER A 82 16.70 -1.93 8.90
C SER A 82 15.32 -1.90 8.27
N THR A 83 15.31 -1.89 6.94
CA THR A 83 14.10 -1.97 6.11
C THR A 83 14.14 -3.24 5.29
N ILE A 84 13.05 -3.99 5.31
CA ILE A 84 12.86 -5.15 4.43
C ILE A 84 11.72 -4.88 3.47
N VAL A 85 11.87 -5.31 2.21
CA VAL A 85 10.80 -5.32 1.22
C VAL A 85 10.03 -6.62 1.40
N ILE A 86 8.79 -6.53 1.87
CA ILE A 86 7.94 -7.71 2.12
C ILE A 86 7.04 -8.07 0.96
N SER A 87 6.83 -7.13 0.04
CA SER A 87 6.18 -7.36 -1.25
C SER A 87 6.56 -6.28 -2.25
N ALA A 88 6.56 -6.61 -3.53
CA ALA A 88 6.79 -5.65 -4.61
C ALA A 88 6.02 -6.03 -5.87
N LEU A 89 5.47 -5.00 -6.52
CA LEU A 89 4.87 -5.08 -7.84
C LEU A 89 5.63 -4.14 -8.78
N ARG A 90 5.94 -4.60 -9.98
CA ARG A 90 6.42 -3.76 -11.07
C ARG A 90 5.50 -3.95 -12.27
N SER A 91 4.92 -2.88 -12.74
CA SER A 91 4.19 -2.88 -14.00
C SER A 91 5.15 -2.46 -15.12
N GLY A 92 5.25 -3.31 -16.12
CA GLY A 92 6.05 -3.02 -17.33
C GLY A 92 5.24 -2.40 -18.45
N VAL A 93 4.04 -1.90 -18.20
CA VAL A 93 3.22 -1.28 -19.24
C VAL A 93 3.75 0.13 -19.48
N PRO A 94 4.36 0.39 -20.65
CA PRO A 94 4.70 1.75 -21.02
C PRO A 94 3.39 2.52 -21.24
N HIS A 95 3.14 3.56 -20.48
CA HIS A 95 2.14 4.56 -20.82
C HIS A 95 2.66 5.35 -22.01
N GLY A 96 2.54 4.76 -23.20
CA GLY A 96 2.83 5.47 -24.44
C GLY A 96 1.79 6.55 -24.65
N GLY A 97 2.23 7.71 -25.04
CA GLY A 97 1.55 8.98 -25.24
C GLY A 97 0.18 9.08 -25.90
N ASP A 98 -0.58 8.01 -26.01
CA ASP A 98 -1.88 8.02 -26.66
C ASP A 98 -3.04 8.46 -25.78
N PHE A 99 -2.82 8.64 -24.47
CA PHE A 99 -3.88 9.04 -23.51
C PHE A 99 -3.70 10.42 -22.88
N GLY A 100 -2.84 11.25 -23.40
CA GLY A 100 -2.80 12.67 -23.01
C GLY A 100 -2.37 12.94 -21.56
N GLY A 101 -1.50 12.16 -20.98
CA GLY A 101 -0.88 12.43 -19.66
C GLY A 101 -1.81 12.36 -18.46
N ASN A 102 -2.98 11.77 -18.61
CA ASN A 102 -4.08 11.84 -17.64
C ASN A 102 -4.65 10.47 -17.24
N SER A 103 -4.03 9.36 -17.59
CA SER A 103 -4.49 8.05 -17.14
C SER A 103 -4.01 7.78 -15.72
N VAL A 104 -4.93 7.38 -14.84
CA VAL A 104 -4.63 6.89 -13.50
C VAL A 104 -4.67 5.37 -13.54
N ASP A 105 -3.54 4.74 -13.26
CA ASP A 105 -3.52 3.30 -13.11
C ASP A 105 -3.66 2.92 -11.63
N PRO A 106 -4.67 2.11 -11.30
CA PRO A 106 -4.79 1.58 -9.95
C PRO A 106 -3.78 0.45 -9.74
N TYR A 107 -3.04 0.53 -8.65
CA TYR A 107 -2.10 -0.50 -8.23
C TYR A 107 -2.47 -1.02 -6.85
N THR A 108 -2.33 -2.32 -6.68
CA THR A 108 -2.46 -2.98 -5.38
C THR A 108 -1.28 -3.93 -5.20
N VAL A 109 -0.68 -3.88 -4.04
CA VAL A 109 0.37 -4.80 -3.59
C VAL A 109 -0.04 -5.42 -2.26
N ASP A 110 0.09 -6.73 -2.13
CA ASP A 110 -0.28 -7.47 -0.94
C ASP A 110 0.79 -8.48 -0.56
N CYS A 111 0.75 -8.95 0.67
CA CYS A 111 1.64 -10.00 1.15
C CYS A 111 1.05 -10.77 2.33
N VAL A 112 1.56 -12.00 2.47
CA VAL A 112 1.55 -12.77 3.72
C VAL A 112 3.00 -12.99 4.11
N TYR A 113 3.44 -12.37 5.21
CA TYR A 113 4.83 -12.35 5.62
C TYR A 113 5.01 -12.90 7.04
N ILE A 114 6.01 -13.76 7.26
CA ILE A 114 6.34 -14.23 8.60
C ILE A 114 7.23 -13.20 9.28
N ILE A 115 6.79 -12.66 10.41
CA ILE A 115 7.51 -11.65 11.16
C ILE A 115 8.82 -12.24 11.71
N PRO A 116 10.00 -11.79 11.27
CA PRO A 116 11.25 -12.26 11.80
C PRO A 116 11.52 -11.67 13.20
N SER A 117 12.32 -12.32 14.00
CA SER A 117 12.65 -11.85 15.36
C SER A 117 13.27 -10.45 15.36
N SER A 118 14.03 -10.09 14.34
CA SER A 118 14.63 -8.75 14.17
C SER A 118 13.59 -7.63 13.96
N HIS A 119 12.37 -7.96 13.56
CA HIS A 119 11.24 -7.04 13.33
C HIS A 119 10.08 -7.27 14.30
N ALA A 120 10.25 -8.16 15.29
CA ALA A 120 9.28 -8.34 16.38
C ALA A 120 9.43 -7.23 17.46
N THR A 121 9.29 -6.00 17.04
CA THR A 121 9.44 -4.75 17.81
C THR A 121 8.51 -3.69 17.24
N THR A 122 8.64 -2.44 17.67
CA THR A 122 7.96 -1.34 16.99
C THR A 122 8.52 -1.17 15.57
N CYS A 123 7.65 -1.25 14.58
CA CYS A 123 7.97 -1.13 13.16
C CYS A 123 7.11 -0.07 12.50
N THR A 124 7.54 0.39 11.33
CA THR A 124 6.72 1.17 10.42
C THR A 124 6.48 0.33 9.16
N LEU A 125 5.22 0.06 8.86
CA LEU A 125 4.78 -0.48 7.57
C LEU A 125 4.58 0.69 6.62
N LYS A 126 5.14 0.59 5.41
CA LYS A 126 5.07 1.67 4.41
C LYS A 126 4.61 1.12 3.07
N LEU A 127 3.74 1.89 2.43
CA LEU A 127 3.49 1.81 1.00
C LEU A 127 4.46 2.75 0.30
N ASN A 128 5.35 2.22 -0.51
CA ASN A 128 6.42 2.95 -1.17
C ASN A 128 6.41 2.65 -2.67
N GLY A 129 6.66 3.64 -3.49
CA GLY A 129 6.72 3.42 -4.93
C GLY A 129 6.81 4.68 -5.75
N GLY A 130 6.61 4.51 -7.05
CA GLY A 130 6.68 5.57 -8.05
C GLY A 130 6.96 5.03 -9.44
N LEU A 131 7.68 5.80 -10.25
CA LEU A 131 8.14 5.43 -11.58
C LEU A 131 9.63 5.10 -11.57
N ASP A 132 10.12 4.39 -12.56
CA ASP A 132 11.57 4.16 -12.76
C ASP A 132 12.32 5.49 -12.97
N ALA A 133 11.68 6.47 -13.61
CA ALA A 133 12.21 7.81 -13.84
C ALA A 133 11.05 8.82 -13.96
N GLY A 134 11.38 10.12 -13.96
CA GLY A 134 10.41 11.18 -14.18
C GLY A 134 9.59 11.56 -12.95
N THR A 135 8.58 12.39 -13.18
CA THR A 135 7.67 12.92 -12.18
C THR A 135 6.31 12.23 -12.30
N PHE A 136 5.69 11.93 -11.18
CA PHE A 136 4.39 11.27 -11.13
C PHE A 136 3.53 11.87 -10.02
N ARG A 137 2.24 11.63 -10.12
CA ARG A 137 1.28 11.88 -9.06
C ARG A 137 0.78 10.55 -8.53
N TYR A 138 0.43 10.51 -7.25
CA TYR A 138 -0.12 9.31 -6.61
C TYR A 138 -1.26 9.67 -5.68
N GLY A 139 -2.12 8.71 -5.41
CA GLY A 139 -3.36 8.94 -4.70
C GLY A 139 -4.34 9.77 -5.53
N ASN A 140 -5.20 10.54 -4.87
CA ASN A 140 -6.14 11.41 -5.55
C ASN A 140 -5.57 12.82 -5.69
N GLN A 141 -4.94 13.13 -6.80
CA GLN A 141 -4.63 14.52 -7.16
C GLN A 141 -5.71 15.06 -8.09
N ASN A 142 -6.53 15.94 -7.50
CA ASN A 142 -7.51 16.81 -8.07
C ASN A 142 -7.35 17.15 -9.55
N ASN A 143 -7.97 16.40 -10.43
CA ASN A 143 -8.43 16.90 -11.72
C ASN A 143 -9.39 15.93 -12.42
N TYR A 144 -9.80 14.86 -11.73
CA TYR A 144 -10.79 13.93 -12.29
C TYR A 144 -12.09 14.04 -11.49
N SER A 145 -13.00 14.87 -12.02
CA SER A 145 -14.40 14.98 -11.61
C SER A 145 -15.24 13.71 -11.86
N HIS A 146 -14.59 12.57 -12.14
CA HIS A 146 -15.28 11.32 -12.48
C HIS A 146 -15.42 10.34 -11.33
N PHE A 147 -14.78 10.58 -10.22
CA PHE A 147 -15.00 9.83 -8.98
C PHE A 147 -15.69 10.77 -7.99
N ASP A 148 -16.98 10.85 -8.02
CA ASP A 148 -17.97 11.54 -7.14
C ASP A 148 -17.45 12.06 -5.79
N GLY A 149 -16.34 12.83 -5.78
CA GLY A 149 -15.79 13.48 -4.59
C GLY A 149 -15.19 12.55 -3.55
N GLU A 150 -15.13 11.25 -3.78
CA GLU A 150 -14.47 10.31 -2.88
C GLU A 150 -12.97 10.29 -3.16
N ASN A 151 -12.18 10.66 -2.15
CA ASN A 151 -10.74 10.65 -2.21
C ASN A 151 -10.23 9.20 -2.28
N ALA A 152 -9.96 8.71 -3.49
CA ALA A 152 -9.24 7.48 -3.72
C ALA A 152 -7.75 7.67 -3.38
N GLY A 153 -7.45 8.04 -2.14
CA GLY A 153 -6.09 8.23 -1.66
C GLY A 153 -5.29 6.93 -1.66
N CYS A 154 -4.08 6.99 -1.15
CA CYS A 154 -3.32 5.80 -0.83
C CYS A 154 -3.93 5.11 0.38
N CYS A 155 -4.17 3.82 0.29
CA CYS A 155 -4.67 3.00 1.39
C CYS A 155 -3.61 1.97 1.79
N LEU A 156 -3.40 1.79 3.08
CA LEU A 156 -2.53 0.77 3.62
C LEU A 156 -3.22 0.11 4.81
N THR A 157 -3.40 -1.21 4.74
CA THR A 157 -4.05 -2.02 5.76
C THR A 157 -3.17 -3.18 6.17
N TYR A 158 -3.34 -3.66 7.41
CA TYR A 158 -2.66 -4.87 7.88
C TYR A 158 -3.46 -5.63 8.93
N PHE A 159 -3.13 -6.92 9.04
CA PHE A 159 -3.55 -7.83 10.10
C PHE A 159 -2.37 -8.68 10.54
N VAL A 160 -2.31 -9.01 11.83
CA VAL A 160 -1.39 -10.03 12.37
C VAL A 160 -2.21 -11.19 12.91
N ILE A 161 -1.87 -12.42 12.49
CA ILE A 161 -2.57 -13.65 12.89
C ILE A 161 -1.59 -14.74 13.33
#